data_7672a30f56ce77daedc13d4cabdb63aa
#
_entry.id   7672a30f56ce77daedc13d4cabdb63aa
#
_cell.length_a   1.000
_cell.length_b   1.000
_cell.length_c   1.000
_cell.angle_alpha   90.00
_cell.angle_beta   90.00
_cell.angle_gamma   90.00
#
_symmetry.space_group_name_H-M   'P 1'
#
loop_
_entity.id
_entity.type
_entity.pdbx_description
1 polymer ?
#
loop_
_entity_poly.entity_id
_entity_poly.type
_entity_poly.pdbx_seq_one_letter_code
_entity_poly.pdbx_strand_id
1 'polypeptide(L)'
;MSRDDFYASPFGVTYSAYAERPWLNRLIALTVWGGDTRRYYESMSAIREVADGGTIVDCPCGAGVALRELDPGENLRYVAVDLSPSMLRRARKRIDRRGLSRVELIRADATGIPLPDGSTDLFLSYWGLHCFPDPAAALVEAARILKPGGRLVGSTFVRGRDSLRQRLIRPDVGDFGKPGTAEDIPRWLEAAGFSEPQIRRSGPMLFFDAQLA
;
A
#
# COMPACT_ATOMS: atom_id res chain seq x y z
N MET A 1 22.39 3.70 3.50
CA MET A 1 21.34 4.77 3.58
C MET A 1 20.12 4.14 4.20
N SER A 2 19.57 4.67 5.30
CA SER A 2 18.36 4.13 5.89
C SER A 2 17.15 4.37 4.97
N ARG A 3 16.06 3.60 5.16
CA ARG A 3 14.81 3.84 4.40
C ARG A 3 14.30 5.27 4.60
N ASP A 4 14.42 5.79 5.83
CA ASP A 4 13.97 7.15 6.12
C ASP A 4 14.82 8.20 5.42
N ASP A 5 16.14 7.96 5.27
CA ASP A 5 17.05 8.83 4.50
C ASP A 5 16.68 8.86 3.03
N PHE A 6 16.29 7.70 2.45
CA PHE A 6 15.83 7.64 1.06
C PHE A 6 14.57 8.48 0.85
N TYR A 7 13.57 8.32 1.71
CA TYR A 7 12.33 9.08 1.60
C TYR A 7 12.49 10.57 1.96
N ALA A 8 13.46 10.91 2.79
CA ALA A 8 13.83 12.28 3.07
C ALA A 8 14.64 12.94 1.94
N SER A 9 15.21 12.15 1.02
CA SER A 9 16.00 12.64 -0.10
C SER A 9 15.16 13.41 -1.13
N PRO A 10 15.80 14.23 -2.00
CA PRO A 10 15.11 14.89 -3.12
C PRO A 10 14.34 13.93 -4.02
N PHE A 11 14.85 12.69 -4.18
CA PHE A 11 14.17 11.65 -4.96
C PHE A 11 12.86 11.20 -4.29
N GLY A 12 12.87 10.94 -2.98
CA GLY A 12 11.66 10.58 -2.22
C GLY A 12 10.62 11.71 -2.20
N VAL A 13 11.08 12.98 -2.22
CA VAL A 13 10.18 14.15 -2.37
C VAL A 13 9.53 14.15 -3.75
N THR A 14 10.31 13.98 -4.80
CA THR A 14 9.82 13.94 -6.18
C THR A 14 8.87 12.76 -6.39
N TYR A 15 9.20 11.58 -5.85
CA TYR A 15 8.33 10.40 -5.87
C TYR A 15 6.95 10.71 -5.28
N SER A 16 6.92 11.29 -4.08
CA SER A 16 5.66 11.64 -3.43
C SER A 16 4.85 12.66 -4.24
N ALA A 17 5.52 13.62 -4.87
CA ALA A 17 4.86 14.67 -5.65
C ALA A 17 4.19 14.15 -6.93
N TYR A 18 4.80 13.20 -7.64
CA TYR A 18 4.16 12.63 -8.82
C TYR A 18 3.10 11.56 -8.47
N ALA A 19 3.26 10.83 -7.38
CA ALA A 19 2.25 9.88 -6.89
C ALA A 19 0.92 10.59 -6.53
N GLU A 20 0.97 11.88 -6.22
CA GLU A 20 -0.23 12.69 -5.99
C GLU A 20 -1.00 13.04 -7.26
N ARG A 21 -0.37 12.95 -8.43
CA ARG A 21 -0.95 13.33 -9.73
C ARG A 21 -1.18 12.08 -10.59
N PRO A 22 -2.42 11.54 -10.65
CA PRO A 22 -2.70 10.27 -11.33
C PRO A 22 -2.22 10.22 -12.78
N TRP A 23 -2.44 11.30 -13.53
CA TRP A 23 -2.05 11.38 -14.94
C TRP A 23 -0.52 11.33 -15.13
N LEU A 24 0.22 12.03 -14.24
CA LEU A 24 1.70 12.06 -14.30
C LEU A 24 2.29 10.73 -13.85
N ASN A 25 1.76 10.15 -12.77
CA ASN A 25 2.15 8.81 -12.32
C ASN A 25 1.91 7.77 -13.42
N ARG A 26 0.75 7.83 -14.09
CA ARG A 26 0.43 6.93 -15.19
C ARG A 26 1.38 7.11 -16.38
N LEU A 27 1.68 8.35 -16.76
CA LEU A 27 2.61 8.63 -17.87
C LEU A 27 4.00 8.05 -17.56
N ILE A 28 4.54 8.30 -16.37
CA ILE A 28 5.82 7.74 -15.91
C ILE A 28 5.76 6.21 -15.88
N ALA A 29 4.69 5.62 -15.36
CA ALA A 29 4.54 4.18 -15.29
C ALA A 29 4.51 3.53 -16.68
N LEU A 30 3.80 4.09 -17.64
CA LEU A 30 3.73 3.60 -19.01
C LEU A 30 5.08 3.71 -19.73
N THR A 31 5.78 4.83 -19.56
CA THR A 31 7.01 5.11 -20.28
C THR A 31 8.24 4.45 -19.64
N VAL A 32 8.33 4.50 -18.30
CA VAL A 32 9.49 4.01 -17.54
C VAL A 32 9.33 2.53 -17.17
N TRP A 33 8.19 2.16 -16.59
CA TRP A 33 7.97 0.83 -16.03
C TRP A 33 7.29 -0.15 -17.01
N GLY A 34 6.68 0.35 -18.08
CA GLY A 34 5.92 -0.47 -19.02
C GLY A 34 4.63 -1.03 -18.45
N GLY A 35 3.99 -0.30 -17.52
CA GLY A 35 2.74 -0.70 -16.89
C GLY A 35 1.81 0.47 -16.63
N ASP A 36 0.53 0.21 -16.41
CA ASP A 36 -0.51 1.22 -16.18
C ASP A 36 -0.89 1.27 -14.68
N THR A 37 -0.81 2.44 -14.07
CA THR A 37 -1.19 2.68 -12.66
C THR A 37 -2.65 3.06 -12.48
N ARG A 38 -3.51 2.98 -13.49
CA ARG A 38 -4.94 3.32 -13.36
C ARG A 38 -5.60 2.52 -12.26
N ARG A 39 -5.37 1.20 -12.22
CA ARG A 39 -5.91 0.30 -11.19
C ARG A 39 -5.48 0.65 -9.77
N TYR A 40 -4.30 1.24 -9.59
CA TYR A 40 -3.84 1.73 -8.29
C TYR A 40 -4.81 2.76 -7.71
N TYR A 41 -5.24 3.73 -8.52
CA TYR A 41 -6.19 4.76 -8.08
C TYR A 41 -7.63 4.25 -8.04
N GLU A 42 -8.03 3.41 -9.00
CA GLU A 42 -9.37 2.82 -9.03
C GLU A 42 -9.62 1.93 -7.80
N SER A 43 -8.64 1.14 -7.39
CA SER A 43 -8.79 0.25 -6.23
C SER A 43 -8.92 0.98 -4.88
N MET A 44 -8.51 2.24 -4.80
CA MET A 44 -8.71 3.04 -3.59
C MET A 44 -10.18 3.32 -3.30
N SER A 45 -11.07 3.21 -4.31
CA SER A 45 -12.52 3.33 -4.12
C SER A 45 -13.10 2.30 -3.16
N ALA A 46 -12.38 1.21 -2.87
CA ALA A 46 -12.75 0.25 -1.83
C ALA A 46 -12.99 0.91 -0.45
N ILE A 47 -12.38 2.06 -0.20
CA ILE A 47 -12.64 2.88 1.00
C ILE A 47 -14.12 3.25 1.11
N ARG A 48 -14.76 3.58 0.00
CA ARG A 48 -16.17 4.02 -0.07
C ARG A 48 -17.17 2.87 0.12
N GLU A 49 -16.69 1.62 0.07
CA GLU A 49 -17.50 0.43 0.25
C GLU A 49 -17.56 0.01 1.74
N VAL A 50 -16.74 0.63 2.59
CA VAL A 50 -16.74 0.37 4.02
C VAL A 50 -17.97 1.00 4.65
N ALA A 51 -18.70 0.22 5.45
CA ALA A 51 -19.90 0.68 6.12
C ALA A 51 -19.60 1.81 7.12
N ASP A 52 -20.59 2.65 7.38
CA ASP A 52 -20.51 3.71 8.38
C ASP A 52 -20.10 3.15 9.76
N GLY A 53 -19.17 3.83 10.43
CA GLY A 53 -18.54 3.35 11.66
C GLY A 53 -17.44 2.31 11.46
N GLY A 54 -17.14 1.89 10.23
CA GLY A 54 -16.12 0.90 9.92
C GLY A 54 -14.70 1.40 10.13
N THR A 55 -13.76 0.46 10.20
CA THR A 55 -12.34 0.70 10.43
C THR A 55 -11.52 0.34 9.20
N ILE A 56 -10.66 1.25 8.76
CA ILE A 56 -9.73 1.07 7.65
C ILE A 56 -8.31 1.15 8.19
N VAL A 57 -7.45 0.21 7.78
CA VAL A 57 -6.00 0.28 8.02
C VAL A 57 -5.27 0.44 6.69
N ASP A 58 -4.36 1.39 6.60
CA ASP A 58 -3.51 1.65 5.42
C ASP A 58 -2.05 1.45 5.81
N CYS A 59 -1.43 0.36 5.37
CA CYS A 59 -0.04 -0.02 5.70
C CYS A 59 0.71 -0.63 4.50
N PRO A 60 1.79 0.02 4.05
CA PRO A 60 2.34 1.29 4.52
C PRO A 60 1.56 2.46 3.89
N CYS A 61 1.19 3.44 4.70
CA CYS A 61 0.42 4.58 4.22
C CYS A 61 1.25 5.59 3.40
N GLY A 62 2.57 5.54 3.53
CA GLY A 62 3.45 6.50 2.87
C GLY A 62 3.06 7.95 3.18
N ALA A 63 3.01 8.78 2.15
CA ALA A 63 2.57 10.17 2.25
C ALA A 63 1.01 10.31 2.28
N GLY A 64 0.27 9.21 2.45
CA GLY A 64 -1.17 9.21 2.57
C GLY A 64 -1.91 9.42 1.24
N VAL A 65 -1.48 8.79 0.15
CA VAL A 65 -2.15 8.97 -1.16
C VAL A 65 -3.59 8.47 -1.12
N ALA A 66 -3.87 7.36 -0.43
CA ALA A 66 -5.21 6.80 -0.31
C ALA A 66 -6.19 7.69 0.48
N LEU A 67 -5.69 8.57 1.33
CA LEU A 67 -6.52 9.57 2.05
C LEU A 67 -7.33 10.47 1.10
N ARG A 68 -6.99 10.51 -0.18
CA ARG A 68 -7.74 11.25 -1.19
C ARG A 68 -9.19 10.82 -1.35
N GLU A 69 -9.48 9.58 -1.02
CA GLU A 69 -10.81 8.97 -1.13
C GLU A 69 -11.70 9.22 0.09
N LEU A 70 -11.12 9.76 1.19
CA LEU A 70 -11.91 10.13 2.37
C LEU A 70 -12.50 11.52 2.21
N ASP A 71 -13.73 11.69 2.65
CA ASP A 71 -14.35 12.99 2.80
C ASP A 71 -14.33 13.47 4.26
N PRO A 72 -14.15 14.80 4.51
CA PRO A 72 -14.28 15.34 5.86
C PRO A 72 -15.69 15.10 6.41
N GLY A 73 -15.76 14.50 7.58
CA GLY A 73 -17.05 14.21 8.24
C GLY A 73 -17.56 12.78 8.04
N GLU A 74 -16.94 11.98 7.17
CA GLU A 74 -17.25 10.54 7.12
C GLU A 74 -17.04 9.89 8.49
N ASN A 75 -17.96 9.01 8.88
CA ASN A 75 -17.90 8.28 10.13
C ASN A 75 -17.07 7.00 9.99
N LEU A 76 -15.85 7.13 9.47
CA LEU A 76 -14.89 6.03 9.33
C LEU A 76 -13.71 6.26 10.28
N ARG A 77 -13.24 5.22 10.93
CA ARG A 77 -11.96 5.21 11.62
C ARG A 77 -10.87 4.83 10.62
N TYR A 78 -9.96 5.73 10.29
CA TYR A 78 -8.85 5.45 9.39
C TYR A 78 -7.53 5.44 10.15
N VAL A 79 -6.83 4.31 10.13
CA VAL A 79 -5.54 4.12 10.79
C VAL A 79 -4.44 4.01 9.72
N ALA A 80 -3.65 5.06 9.61
CA ALA A 80 -2.54 5.15 8.66
C ALA A 80 -1.23 4.74 9.36
N VAL A 81 -0.66 3.62 8.93
CA VAL A 81 0.52 3.00 9.53
C VAL A 81 1.72 3.11 8.58
N ASP A 82 2.85 3.56 9.09
CA ASP A 82 4.12 3.54 8.35
C ASP A 82 5.30 3.46 9.32
N LEU A 83 6.39 2.83 8.90
CA LEU A 83 7.60 2.76 9.71
C LEU A 83 8.43 4.07 9.64
N SER A 84 8.31 4.82 8.53
CA SER A 84 9.08 6.03 8.25
C SER A 84 8.45 7.28 8.89
N PRO A 85 9.16 7.94 9.85
CA PRO A 85 8.70 9.21 10.40
C PRO A 85 8.56 10.32 9.34
N SER A 86 9.37 10.30 8.29
CA SER A 86 9.28 11.29 7.21
C SER A 86 8.00 11.13 6.39
N MET A 87 7.55 9.91 6.15
CA MET A 87 6.27 9.62 5.49
C MET A 87 5.08 10.03 6.36
N LEU A 88 5.10 9.67 7.65
CA LEU A 88 4.05 10.09 8.59
C LEU A 88 3.93 11.60 8.71
N ARG A 89 5.04 12.36 8.69
CA ARG A 89 5.00 13.83 8.65
C ARG A 89 4.30 14.36 7.38
N ARG A 90 4.49 13.71 6.23
CA ARG A 90 3.81 14.11 4.98
C ARG A 90 2.33 13.75 5.01
N ALA A 91 1.99 12.57 5.51
CA ALA A 91 0.60 12.16 5.74
C ALA A 91 -0.11 13.13 6.67
N ARG A 92 0.52 13.55 7.79
CA ARG A 92 -0.02 14.56 8.71
C ARG A 92 -0.37 15.87 7.99
N LYS A 93 0.57 16.41 7.20
CA LYS A 93 0.32 17.63 6.42
C LYS A 93 -0.87 17.50 5.45
N ARG A 94 -1.11 16.30 4.93
CA ARG A 94 -2.26 16.02 4.07
C ARG A 94 -3.56 15.97 4.86
N ILE A 95 -3.56 15.27 6.00
CA ILE A 95 -4.68 15.19 6.94
C ILE A 95 -5.12 16.61 7.34
N ASP A 96 -4.18 17.43 7.78
CA ASP A 96 -4.44 18.80 8.24
C ASP A 96 -5.01 19.67 7.12
N ARG A 97 -4.42 19.62 5.91
CA ARG A 97 -4.91 20.37 4.74
C ARG A 97 -6.31 19.98 4.29
N ARG A 98 -6.71 18.73 4.53
CA ARG A 98 -8.02 18.21 4.13
C ARG A 98 -9.05 18.19 5.24
N GLY A 99 -8.67 18.57 6.47
CA GLY A 99 -9.58 18.57 7.63
C GLY A 99 -10.05 17.17 8.04
N LEU A 100 -9.22 16.14 7.85
CA LEU A 100 -9.55 14.74 8.15
C LEU A 100 -9.34 14.45 9.64
N SER A 101 -10.32 14.72 10.50
CA SER A 101 -10.19 14.63 11.95
C SER A 101 -10.18 13.19 12.51
N ARG A 102 -10.64 12.21 11.73
CA ARG A 102 -10.76 10.80 12.15
C ARG A 102 -9.65 9.89 11.61
N VAL A 103 -8.52 10.47 11.23
CA VAL A 103 -7.33 9.74 10.80
C VAL A 103 -6.31 9.68 11.92
N GLU A 104 -5.98 8.47 12.33
CA GLU A 104 -4.90 8.18 13.29
C GLU A 104 -3.61 7.88 12.52
N LEU A 105 -2.47 8.39 12.99
CA LEU A 105 -1.15 8.04 12.45
C LEU A 105 -0.42 7.17 13.47
N ILE A 106 0.00 5.99 13.06
CA ILE A 106 0.75 5.05 13.90
C ILE A 106 2.09 4.76 13.26
N ARG A 107 3.17 4.89 14.04
CA ARG A 107 4.49 4.39 13.63
C ARG A 107 4.64 2.96 14.09
N ALA A 108 4.56 1.99 13.16
CA ALA A 108 4.73 0.58 13.46
C ALA A 108 5.35 -0.19 12.28
N ASP A 109 5.90 -1.36 12.56
CA ASP A 109 6.25 -2.34 11.55
C ASP A 109 4.99 -3.04 11.04
N ALA A 110 4.98 -3.38 9.74
CA ALA A 110 3.85 -4.08 9.12
C ALA A 110 3.61 -5.49 9.67
N THR A 111 4.56 -6.05 10.39
CA THR A 111 4.48 -7.37 11.05
C THR A 111 4.05 -7.30 12.51
N GLY A 112 3.72 -6.10 13.03
CA GLY A 112 3.33 -5.91 14.44
C GLY A 112 2.58 -4.60 14.60
N ILE A 113 1.37 -4.53 14.06
CA ILE A 113 0.51 -3.35 14.13
C ILE A 113 -0.24 -3.37 15.48
N PRO A 114 -0.15 -2.29 16.30
CA PRO A 114 -0.74 -2.27 17.64
C PRO A 114 -2.28 -2.08 17.61
N LEU A 115 -2.95 -2.99 16.92
CA LEU A 115 -4.41 -3.06 16.84
C LEU A 115 -4.89 -4.43 17.30
N PRO A 116 -6.10 -4.52 17.90
CA PRO A 116 -6.71 -5.79 18.29
C PRO A 116 -6.97 -6.70 17.09
N ASP A 117 -7.01 -8.01 17.36
CA ASP A 117 -7.45 -9.00 16.38
C ASP A 117 -8.90 -8.71 15.94
N GLY A 118 -9.20 -8.94 14.66
CA GLY A 118 -10.56 -8.80 14.14
C GLY A 118 -11.17 -7.42 14.31
N SER A 119 -10.38 -6.34 14.27
CA SER A 119 -10.85 -4.97 14.50
C SER A 119 -11.00 -4.11 13.24
N THR A 120 -10.63 -4.66 12.07
CA THR A 120 -10.51 -3.91 10.80
C THR A 120 -11.44 -4.47 9.74
N ASP A 121 -12.14 -3.63 9.02
CA ASP A 121 -13.03 -4.01 7.92
C ASP A 121 -12.30 -4.04 6.58
N LEU A 122 -11.39 -3.07 6.35
CA LEU A 122 -10.60 -2.97 5.13
C LEU A 122 -9.13 -2.71 5.46
N PHE A 123 -8.25 -3.56 4.93
CA PHE A 123 -6.81 -3.36 4.97
C PHE A 123 -6.31 -2.93 3.58
N LEU A 124 -5.63 -1.80 3.51
CA LEU A 124 -4.99 -1.30 2.30
C LEU A 124 -3.48 -1.52 2.37
N SER A 125 -2.88 -2.03 1.29
CA SER A 125 -1.43 -2.17 1.19
C SER A 125 -0.94 -1.76 -0.19
N TYR A 126 -0.68 -0.48 -0.37
CA TYR A 126 -0.23 0.06 -1.64
C TYR A 126 1.28 0.24 -1.70
N TRP A 127 1.90 -0.43 -2.67
CA TRP A 127 3.34 -0.43 -2.87
C TRP A 127 4.12 -0.88 -1.62
N GLY A 128 3.48 -1.75 -0.80
CA GLY A 128 4.00 -2.20 0.49
C GLY A 128 4.84 -3.47 0.40
N LEU A 129 4.28 -4.57 -0.10
CA LEU A 129 4.87 -5.91 0.02
C LEU A 129 6.33 -6.02 -0.47
N HIS A 130 6.69 -5.34 -1.57
CA HIS A 130 8.06 -5.36 -2.08
C HIS A 130 9.04 -4.55 -1.21
N CYS A 131 8.53 -3.73 -0.29
CA CYS A 131 9.32 -2.94 0.65
C CYS A 131 9.52 -3.64 2.00
N PHE A 132 8.73 -4.67 2.30
CA PHE A 132 8.82 -5.35 3.60
C PHE A 132 9.97 -6.36 3.61
N PRO A 133 10.70 -6.50 4.74
CA PRO A 133 11.70 -7.55 4.91
C PRO A 133 11.09 -8.95 4.83
N ASP A 134 9.87 -9.10 5.37
CA ASP A 134 9.06 -10.31 5.31
C ASP A 134 7.62 -9.99 4.90
N PRO A 135 7.33 -10.02 3.59
CA PRO A 135 5.99 -9.71 3.09
C PRO A 135 4.95 -10.77 3.49
N ALA A 136 5.35 -12.03 3.68
CA ALA A 136 4.42 -13.07 4.12
C ALA A 136 3.97 -12.84 5.58
N ALA A 137 4.90 -12.51 6.47
CA ALA A 137 4.55 -12.16 7.85
C ALA A 137 3.67 -10.90 7.93
N ALA A 138 3.88 -9.91 7.05
CA ALA A 138 3.02 -8.73 6.99
C ALA A 138 1.59 -9.08 6.54
N LEU A 139 1.40 -10.05 5.65
CA LEU A 139 0.08 -10.54 5.26
C LEU A 139 -0.61 -11.32 6.38
N VAL A 140 0.14 -12.11 7.16
CA VAL A 140 -0.37 -12.79 8.37
C VAL A 140 -0.85 -11.75 9.40
N GLU A 141 -0.09 -10.66 9.58
CA GLU A 141 -0.49 -9.58 10.48
C GLU A 141 -1.74 -8.84 9.97
N ALA A 142 -1.83 -8.59 8.66
CA ALA A 142 -3.04 -8.03 8.05
C ALA A 142 -4.26 -8.93 8.30
N ALA A 143 -4.11 -10.26 8.14
CA ALA A 143 -5.16 -11.22 8.42
C ALA A 143 -5.57 -11.23 9.90
N ARG A 144 -4.60 -11.13 10.84
CA ARG A 144 -4.88 -11.09 12.28
C ARG A 144 -5.79 -9.92 12.65
N ILE A 145 -5.53 -8.73 12.13
CA ILE A 145 -6.31 -7.53 12.50
C ILE A 145 -7.60 -7.36 11.69
N LEU A 146 -7.73 -8.04 10.54
CA LEU A 146 -8.97 -8.05 9.77
C LEU A 146 -10.05 -8.86 10.49
N LYS A 147 -11.28 -8.41 10.40
CA LYS A 147 -12.47 -9.20 10.79
C LYS A 147 -12.63 -10.40 9.85
N PRO A 148 -13.27 -11.50 10.28
CA PRO A 148 -13.74 -12.52 9.36
C PRO A 148 -14.58 -11.88 8.25
N GLY A 149 -14.31 -12.21 6.99
CA GLY A 149 -14.91 -11.52 5.84
C GLY A 149 -14.35 -10.13 5.52
N GLY A 150 -13.40 -9.62 6.29
CA GLY A 150 -12.71 -8.36 6.01
C GLY A 150 -11.89 -8.43 4.73
N ARG A 151 -11.64 -7.29 4.10
CA ARG A 151 -11.06 -7.20 2.77
C ARG A 151 -9.64 -6.63 2.79
N LEU A 152 -8.75 -7.21 2.01
CA LEU A 152 -7.40 -6.73 1.75
C LEU A 152 -7.30 -6.26 0.29
N VAL A 153 -6.97 -5.00 0.08
CA VAL A 153 -6.76 -4.43 -1.26
C VAL A 153 -5.38 -3.81 -1.35
N GLY A 154 -4.66 -4.07 -2.45
CA GLY A 154 -3.35 -3.51 -2.55
C GLY A 154 -2.65 -3.66 -3.89
N SER A 155 -1.39 -3.22 -3.88
CA SER A 155 -0.51 -3.32 -5.04
C SER A 155 0.94 -3.48 -4.61
N THR A 156 1.72 -4.14 -5.47
CA THR A 156 3.16 -4.34 -5.24
C THR A 156 3.92 -4.41 -6.55
N PHE A 157 5.21 -4.17 -6.51
CA PHE A 157 6.11 -4.60 -7.58
C PHE A 157 6.51 -6.06 -7.38
N VAL A 158 6.60 -6.80 -8.48
CA VAL A 158 7.06 -8.19 -8.49
C VAL A 158 8.31 -8.35 -9.34
N ARG A 159 9.16 -9.29 -8.95
CA ARG A 159 10.30 -9.68 -9.79
C ARG A 159 9.78 -10.40 -11.02
N GLY A 160 10.24 -9.98 -12.20
CA GLY A 160 9.92 -10.63 -13.45
C GLY A 160 11.18 -10.91 -14.26
N ARG A 161 11.11 -11.90 -15.16
CA ARG A 161 12.21 -12.24 -16.10
C ARG A 161 12.31 -11.27 -17.27
N ASP A 162 11.53 -10.20 -17.38
CA ASP A 162 10.80 -9.97 -18.63
C ASP A 162 11.11 -8.71 -19.40
N SER A 163 12.08 -7.90 -19.07
CA SER A 163 12.56 -6.96 -20.09
C SER A 163 13.98 -6.48 -19.84
N LEU A 164 14.73 -6.36 -20.94
CA LEU A 164 15.99 -5.63 -20.99
C LEU A 164 15.83 -4.23 -20.38
N ARG A 165 14.66 -3.63 -20.56
CA ARG A 165 14.24 -2.35 -19.98
C ARG A 165 14.21 -2.38 -18.45
N GLN A 166 13.62 -3.40 -17.83
CA GLN A 166 13.61 -3.58 -16.36
C GLN A 166 15.02 -3.85 -15.80
N ARG A 167 15.90 -4.45 -16.61
CA ARG A 167 17.31 -4.64 -16.22
C ARG A 167 18.13 -3.36 -16.29
N LEU A 168 17.77 -2.43 -17.20
CA LEU A 168 18.47 -1.15 -17.39
C LEU A 168 17.94 -0.03 -16.49
N ILE A 169 16.66 -0.08 -16.11
CA ILE A 169 15.98 0.93 -15.30
C ILE A 169 15.79 0.42 -13.85
N ARG A 170 16.41 -0.69 -13.46
CA ARG A 170 16.49 -1.00 -12.04
C ARG A 170 17.07 0.24 -11.34
N PRO A 171 16.31 1.04 -10.61
CA PRO A 171 16.91 1.66 -9.47
C PRO A 171 17.45 0.47 -8.68
N ASP A 172 18.72 0.50 -8.36
CA ASP A 172 19.25 -0.34 -7.31
C ASP A 172 18.46 0.06 -6.07
N VAL A 173 17.32 -0.60 -5.91
CA VAL A 173 16.36 -0.32 -4.82
C VAL A 173 16.97 -0.94 -3.59
N GLY A 174 18.30 -0.90 -3.50
CA GLY A 174 19.14 -1.26 -2.36
C GLY A 174 18.35 -2.06 -1.33
N ASP A 175 18.68 -2.31 -0.19
CA ASP A 175 18.01 -3.10 0.87
C ASP A 175 16.47 -2.90 1.11
N PHE A 176 15.72 -2.48 0.10
CA PHE A 176 14.25 -2.32 0.13
C PHE A 176 13.56 -3.67 -0.05
N GLY A 177 13.54 -4.46 1.04
CA GLY A 177 12.71 -5.66 1.11
C GLY A 177 13.12 -6.79 0.16
N LYS A 178 12.27 -7.79 0.09
CA LYS A 178 12.39 -8.94 -0.81
C LYS A 178 11.15 -9.01 -1.71
N PRO A 179 11.14 -8.30 -2.86
CA PRO A 179 10.00 -8.42 -3.74
C PRO A 179 9.82 -9.88 -4.17
N GLY A 180 8.60 -10.40 -4.00
CA GLY A 180 8.22 -11.71 -4.48
C GLY A 180 8.12 -11.77 -5.99
N THR A 181 7.91 -12.96 -6.53
CA THR A 181 7.47 -13.18 -7.90
C THR A 181 5.96 -13.01 -8.02
N ALA A 182 5.44 -13.02 -9.24
CA ALA A 182 3.99 -12.97 -9.45
C ALA A 182 3.26 -14.21 -8.88
N GLU A 183 3.97 -15.34 -8.80
CA GLU A 183 3.48 -16.59 -8.27
C GLU A 183 3.55 -16.65 -6.72
N ASP A 184 4.43 -15.87 -6.09
CA ASP A 184 4.55 -15.83 -4.64
C ASP A 184 3.36 -15.11 -3.99
N ILE A 185 2.89 -14.04 -4.60
CA ILE A 185 1.83 -13.19 -4.00
C ILE A 185 0.54 -13.96 -3.70
N PRO A 186 -0.08 -14.68 -4.66
CA PRO A 186 -1.28 -15.47 -4.36
C PRO A 186 -1.01 -16.55 -3.31
N ARG A 187 0.14 -17.23 -3.36
CA ARG A 187 0.50 -18.24 -2.35
C ARG A 187 0.62 -17.66 -0.93
N TRP A 188 1.21 -16.47 -0.80
CA TRP A 188 1.30 -15.80 0.50
C TRP A 188 -0.06 -15.34 1.01
N LEU A 189 -0.94 -14.88 0.13
CA LEU A 189 -2.32 -14.51 0.47
C LEU A 189 -3.10 -15.73 0.97
N GLU A 190 -3.08 -16.83 0.22
CA GLU A 190 -3.74 -18.09 0.60
C GLU A 190 -3.19 -18.65 1.92
N ALA A 191 -1.85 -18.65 2.10
CA ALA A 191 -1.22 -19.10 3.34
C ALA A 191 -1.57 -18.24 4.55
N ALA A 192 -1.89 -16.96 4.35
CA ALA A 192 -2.37 -16.05 5.39
C ALA A 192 -3.88 -16.14 5.65
N GLY A 193 -4.61 -17.01 4.93
CA GLY A 193 -6.05 -17.24 5.15
C GLY A 193 -6.96 -16.41 4.24
N PHE A 194 -6.44 -15.75 3.21
CA PHE A 194 -7.26 -15.03 2.24
C PHE A 194 -7.81 -15.99 1.18
N SER A 195 -9.09 -15.90 0.91
CA SER A 195 -9.78 -16.72 -0.10
C SER A 195 -9.81 -16.03 -1.46
N GLU A 196 -9.74 -16.83 -2.52
CA GLU A 196 -9.95 -16.45 -3.93
C GLU A 196 -9.36 -15.09 -4.34
N PRO A 197 -8.04 -14.85 -4.15
CA PRO A 197 -7.46 -13.55 -4.41
C PRO A 197 -7.59 -13.16 -5.88
N GLN A 198 -8.21 -12.01 -6.13
CA GLN A 198 -8.31 -11.43 -7.46
C GLN A 198 -6.99 -10.74 -7.80
N ILE A 199 -6.21 -11.35 -8.68
CA ILE A 199 -4.90 -10.86 -9.09
C ILE A 199 -4.96 -10.24 -10.48
N ARG A 200 -4.42 -9.04 -10.62
CA ARG A 200 -4.28 -8.35 -11.91
C ARG A 200 -2.85 -7.85 -12.07
N ARG A 201 -2.26 -8.05 -13.23
CA ARG A 201 -0.89 -7.61 -13.54
C ARG A 201 -0.88 -6.51 -14.59
N SER A 202 0.04 -5.54 -14.44
CA SER A 202 0.33 -4.53 -15.43
C SER A 202 1.84 -4.23 -15.43
N GLY A 203 2.56 -4.78 -16.38
CA GLY A 203 4.03 -4.75 -16.38
C GLY A 203 4.62 -5.41 -15.13
N PRO A 204 5.50 -4.73 -14.39
CA PRO A 204 6.07 -5.22 -13.14
C PRO A 204 5.14 -5.04 -11.94
N MET A 205 3.99 -4.39 -12.13
CA MET A 205 3.04 -4.10 -11.06
C MET A 205 2.00 -5.21 -10.96
N LEU A 206 1.69 -5.61 -9.74
CA LEU A 206 0.64 -6.56 -9.42
C LEU A 206 -0.35 -5.89 -8.47
N PHE A 207 -1.62 -6.04 -8.76
CA PHE A 207 -2.74 -5.56 -7.97
C PHE A 207 -3.48 -6.77 -7.42
N PHE A 208 -3.88 -6.70 -6.17
CA PHE A 208 -4.58 -7.79 -5.50
C PHE A 208 -5.75 -7.26 -4.69
N ASP A 209 -6.77 -8.09 -4.59
CA ASP A 209 -8.00 -7.87 -3.87
C ASP A 209 -8.45 -9.23 -3.33
N ALA A 210 -8.58 -9.39 -2.03
CA ALA A 210 -8.84 -10.66 -1.40
C ALA A 210 -9.68 -10.49 -0.14
N GLN A 211 -10.45 -11.49 0.22
CA GLN A 211 -11.27 -11.51 1.43
C GLN A 211 -10.70 -12.52 2.42
N LEU A 212 -10.68 -12.16 3.70
CA LEU A 212 -10.32 -13.10 4.76
C LEU A 212 -11.44 -14.12 4.93
N ALA A 213 -11.07 -15.41 4.93
CA ALA A 213 -12.02 -16.51 5.09
C ALA A 213 -12.73 -16.52 6.45
#